data_5e9c9f221a5899834f4b2fe59a9cac5c
#
_entry.id   5e9c9f221a5899834f4b2fe59a9cac5c
#
_cell.length_a   1.000
_cell.length_b   1.000
_cell.length_c   1.000
_cell.angle_alpha   90.00
_cell.angle_beta   90.00
_cell.angle_gamma   90.00
#
_symmetry.space_group_name_H-M   'P 1'
#
loop_
_entity.id
_entity.type
_entity.pdbx_description
1 polymer ?
#
loop_
_entity_poly.entity_id
_entity_poly.type
_entity_poly.pdbx_seq_one_letter_code
_entity_poly.pdbx_strand_id
1 'polypeptide(L)'
;MKCKLDKLEIPADQPFKNCKLDREKYAEILKTIITTYEKGFVLAINGRWGTGKTTFVEMWKAYLELDNFHTLYFNAWENDFISDPLVGLLGELKKINPQEKAKAALTSAINTAGKIVLKAAPAMFKGVVKKYAGEDIVNIFYDGIEEGASMLKKEIENYESQKYSLKQFREELEKYVDEICDKKTLIFIIDELDRCNPHYAVKTLERIKHLFNIPNIVFILSIDKEQLSNSIRGYYGSNLIAADEYLKRFIDIEYILPDPDVDSFCKYLFDYYDFKSAFFYTQNQITYHASNATDDLLMTATAIFRYKKLTLRQVEKIFTNIRLSLNMFSNRHNLYTNLVFLLTYLRICEPDCYEKLSHKEYKTQELIKQIETLFPQQMFDTKFNNRNRYFYFTIALLLDCYRTTNLLGRNEDERFLVKLEGKNRLFFTVNIINESLLIEALEWHESKQDIVPLETITTKINLLENLTISDIE
;
A
#
# COMPACT_ATOMS: atom_id res chain seq x y z
N MET A 1 22.92 -4.57 5.39
CA MET A 1 21.52 -4.25 5.74
C MET A 1 20.74 -4.01 4.45
N LYS A 2 19.51 -4.55 4.32
CA LYS A 2 18.67 -4.31 3.14
C LYS A 2 17.85 -3.05 3.37
N CYS A 3 17.78 -2.16 2.38
CA CYS A 3 17.03 -0.89 2.48
C CYS A 3 15.52 -1.03 2.19
N LYS A 4 15.10 -2.17 1.65
CA LYS A 4 13.70 -2.50 1.34
C LYS A 4 13.44 -3.95 1.69
N LEU A 5 12.18 -4.26 1.95
CA LEU A 5 11.75 -5.66 2.01
C LEU A 5 12.01 -6.34 0.67
N ASP A 6 12.55 -7.54 0.73
CA ASP A 6 12.59 -8.39 -0.46
C ASP A 6 11.17 -8.70 -0.92
N LYS A 7 11.00 -8.92 -2.23
CA LYS A 7 9.72 -9.46 -2.71
C LYS A 7 9.47 -10.78 -1.98
N LEU A 8 8.27 -10.92 -1.41
CA LEU A 8 7.91 -12.11 -0.65
C LEU A 8 7.95 -13.33 -1.59
N GLU A 9 8.67 -14.36 -1.17
CA GLU A 9 8.65 -15.64 -1.86
C GLU A 9 7.32 -16.35 -1.61
N ILE A 10 6.63 -16.74 -2.68
CA ILE A 10 5.35 -17.45 -2.64
C ILE A 10 5.59 -18.88 -3.07
N PRO A 11 5.71 -19.84 -2.13
CA PRO A 11 5.88 -21.26 -2.48
C PRO A 11 4.65 -21.79 -3.20
N ALA A 12 4.85 -22.53 -4.30
CA ALA A 12 3.75 -23.04 -5.11
C ALA A 12 2.88 -24.05 -4.36
N ASP A 13 3.46 -24.83 -3.43
CA ASP A 13 2.78 -25.84 -2.63
C ASP A 13 2.07 -25.27 -1.37
N GLN A 14 2.52 -24.15 -0.87
CA GLN A 14 2.00 -23.48 0.32
C GLN A 14 2.03 -21.95 0.15
N PRO A 15 1.16 -21.37 -0.69
CA PRO A 15 1.26 -19.96 -1.07
C PRO A 15 1.21 -18.95 0.08
N PHE A 16 0.55 -19.32 1.18
CA PHE A 16 0.42 -18.45 2.36
C PHE A 16 1.46 -18.74 3.47
N LYS A 17 2.41 -19.68 3.28
CA LYS A 17 3.44 -20.03 4.28
C LYS A 17 4.21 -18.81 4.80
N ASN A 18 4.54 -17.89 3.93
CA ASN A 18 5.30 -16.69 4.27
C ASN A 18 4.40 -15.48 4.59
N CYS A 19 3.08 -15.64 4.58
CA CYS A 19 2.12 -14.58 4.92
C CYS A 19 2.22 -14.23 6.41
N LYS A 20 2.58 -12.97 6.71
CA LYS A 20 2.71 -12.48 8.10
C LYS A 20 1.44 -11.76 8.59
N LEU A 21 0.39 -11.71 7.77
CA LEU A 21 -0.83 -10.94 8.01
C LEU A 21 -2.07 -11.82 8.21
N ASP A 22 -1.90 -13.12 8.35
CA ASP A 22 -3.00 -14.10 8.56
C ASP A 22 -4.14 -13.96 7.52
N ARG A 23 -3.79 -13.93 6.23
CA ARG A 23 -4.74 -13.63 5.15
C ARG A 23 -5.29 -14.85 4.42
N GLU A 24 -4.83 -16.05 4.72
CA GLU A 24 -5.28 -17.29 4.08
C GLU A 24 -6.80 -17.51 4.22
N LYS A 25 -7.36 -17.20 5.39
CA LYS A 25 -8.80 -17.23 5.64
C LYS A 25 -9.64 -16.36 4.68
N TYR A 26 -9.08 -15.24 4.21
CA TYR A 26 -9.75 -14.38 3.22
C TYR A 26 -9.68 -14.98 1.83
N ALA A 27 -8.60 -15.71 1.52
CA ALA A 27 -8.48 -16.45 0.27
C ALA A 27 -9.55 -17.55 0.14
N GLU A 28 -9.86 -18.25 1.23
CA GLU A 28 -10.94 -19.27 1.28
C GLU A 28 -12.32 -18.63 1.08
N ILE A 29 -12.60 -17.49 1.74
CA ILE A 29 -13.85 -16.76 1.56
C ILE A 29 -14.03 -16.34 0.09
N LEU A 30 -12.99 -15.74 -0.50
CA LEU A 30 -13.02 -15.31 -1.89
C LEU A 30 -13.16 -16.48 -2.86
N LYS A 31 -12.51 -17.63 -2.58
CA LYS A 31 -12.69 -18.86 -3.35
C LYS A 31 -14.14 -19.34 -3.30
N THR A 32 -14.75 -19.32 -2.12
CA THR A 32 -16.17 -19.68 -1.97
C THR A 32 -17.05 -18.77 -2.82
N ILE A 33 -16.79 -17.45 -2.83
CA ILE A 33 -17.55 -16.50 -3.67
C ILE A 33 -17.43 -16.89 -5.15
N ILE A 34 -16.22 -17.08 -5.68
CA ILE A 34 -16.03 -17.36 -7.12
C ILE A 34 -16.57 -18.73 -7.55
N THR A 35 -16.73 -19.67 -6.64
CA THR A 35 -17.28 -20.99 -6.93
C THR A 35 -18.81 -21.08 -6.76
N THR A 36 -19.43 -20.08 -6.13
CA THR A 36 -20.88 -20.08 -5.89
C THR A 36 -21.68 -19.65 -7.13
N TYR A 37 -21.10 -18.83 -8.00
CA TYR A 37 -21.79 -18.26 -9.14
C TYR A 37 -21.42 -19.00 -10.44
N GLU A 38 -22.43 -19.46 -11.19
CA GLU A 38 -22.25 -20.21 -12.44
C GLU A 38 -21.93 -19.31 -13.64
N LYS A 39 -22.23 -18.01 -13.55
CA LYS A 39 -22.00 -17.04 -14.64
C LYS A 39 -20.80 -16.16 -14.34
N GLY A 40 -20.14 -15.68 -15.40
CA GLY A 40 -19.09 -14.69 -15.27
C GLY A 40 -19.58 -13.43 -14.57
N PHE A 41 -18.74 -12.88 -13.69
CA PHE A 41 -19.01 -11.65 -12.93
C PHE A 41 -17.70 -10.92 -12.61
N VAL A 42 -17.83 -9.73 -12.05
CA VAL A 42 -16.70 -8.91 -11.61
C VAL A 42 -16.69 -8.77 -10.10
N LEU A 43 -15.62 -9.25 -9.48
CA LEU A 43 -15.35 -9.11 -8.06
C LEU A 43 -14.26 -8.04 -7.85
N ALA A 44 -14.56 -6.98 -7.09
CA ALA A 44 -13.56 -6.04 -6.64
C ALA A 44 -13.01 -6.44 -5.27
N ILE A 45 -11.69 -6.56 -5.17
CA ILE A 45 -10.97 -6.63 -3.89
C ILE A 45 -10.52 -5.21 -3.57
N ASN A 46 -11.30 -4.54 -2.72
CA ASN A 46 -11.07 -3.15 -2.35
C ASN A 46 -10.21 -3.04 -1.09
N GLY A 47 -9.22 -2.15 -1.12
CA GLY A 47 -8.39 -1.81 0.03
C GLY A 47 -7.49 -0.62 -0.29
N ARG A 48 -7.09 0.14 0.72
CA ARG A 48 -6.24 1.34 0.54
C ARG A 48 -4.85 0.98 -0.01
N TRP A 49 -4.21 1.96 -0.63
CA TRP A 49 -2.81 1.81 -1.05
C TRP A 49 -1.91 1.43 0.13
N GLY A 50 -0.96 0.55 -0.14
CA GLY A 50 0.02 0.11 0.87
C GLY A 50 -0.51 -0.84 1.93
N THR A 51 -1.70 -1.44 1.76
CA THR A 51 -2.24 -2.48 2.65
C THR A 51 -1.81 -3.90 2.29
N GLY A 52 -1.02 -4.06 1.21
CA GLY A 52 -0.54 -5.37 0.75
C GLY A 52 -1.54 -6.15 -0.11
N LYS A 53 -2.40 -5.45 -0.87
CA LYS A 53 -3.34 -6.09 -1.83
C LYS A 53 -2.62 -6.93 -2.88
N THR A 54 -1.67 -6.33 -3.58
CA THR A 54 -0.89 -7.01 -4.65
C THR A 54 -0.27 -8.32 -4.15
N THR A 55 0.41 -8.30 -3.00
CA THR A 55 0.99 -9.51 -2.40
C THR A 55 -0.08 -10.54 -2.06
N PHE A 56 -1.21 -10.11 -1.51
CA PHE A 56 -2.34 -11.00 -1.22
C PHE A 56 -2.90 -11.64 -2.48
N VAL A 57 -3.09 -10.87 -3.54
CA VAL A 57 -3.64 -11.34 -4.80
C VAL A 57 -2.67 -12.30 -5.52
N GLU A 58 -1.35 -12.05 -5.46
CA GLU A 58 -0.34 -12.98 -5.96
C GLU A 58 -0.36 -14.33 -5.19
N MET A 59 -0.48 -14.29 -3.85
CA MET A 59 -0.64 -15.50 -3.03
C MET A 59 -1.95 -16.23 -3.34
N TRP A 60 -3.05 -15.48 -3.47
CA TRP A 60 -4.36 -16.05 -3.79
C TRP A 60 -4.40 -16.68 -5.16
N LYS A 61 -3.74 -16.06 -6.15
CA LYS A 61 -3.54 -16.66 -7.48
C LYS A 61 -2.90 -18.04 -7.35
N ALA A 62 -1.75 -18.15 -6.67
CA ALA A 62 -1.07 -19.44 -6.47
C ALA A 62 -1.94 -20.43 -5.67
N TYR A 63 -2.72 -19.97 -4.71
CA TYR A 63 -3.67 -20.79 -3.95
C TYR A 63 -4.79 -21.38 -4.83
N LEU A 64 -5.33 -20.59 -5.76
CA LEU A 64 -6.33 -21.06 -6.70
C LEU A 64 -5.76 -22.09 -7.70
N GLU A 65 -4.50 -21.93 -8.09
CA GLU A 65 -3.80 -22.86 -8.99
C GLU A 65 -3.61 -24.24 -8.36
N LEU A 66 -3.51 -24.36 -7.02
CA LEU A 66 -3.51 -25.66 -6.33
C LEU A 66 -4.81 -26.45 -6.54
N ASP A 67 -5.94 -25.78 -6.71
CA ASP A 67 -7.24 -26.38 -7.00
C ASP A 67 -7.52 -26.50 -8.51
N ASN A 68 -6.48 -26.36 -9.33
CA ASN A 68 -6.55 -26.42 -10.79
C ASN A 68 -7.47 -25.37 -11.43
N PHE A 69 -7.58 -24.17 -10.84
CA PHE A 69 -8.14 -23.01 -11.53
C PHE A 69 -7.11 -22.46 -12.50
N HIS A 70 -7.57 -22.08 -13.69
CA HIS A 70 -6.76 -21.29 -14.60
C HIS A 70 -6.81 -19.83 -14.18
N THR A 71 -5.66 -19.24 -13.87
CA THR A 71 -5.55 -17.87 -13.42
C THR A 71 -4.66 -17.05 -14.34
N LEU A 72 -5.08 -15.82 -14.66
CA LEU A 72 -4.30 -14.84 -15.37
C LEU A 72 -4.10 -13.61 -14.49
N TYR A 73 -2.94 -12.99 -14.57
CA TYR A 73 -2.61 -11.80 -13.81
C TYR A 73 -2.12 -10.70 -14.77
N PHE A 74 -2.80 -9.56 -14.71
CA PHE A 74 -2.51 -8.39 -15.50
C PHE A 74 -2.29 -7.19 -14.56
N ASN A 75 -1.06 -6.69 -14.49
CA ASN A 75 -0.77 -5.43 -13.82
C ASN A 75 -1.09 -4.28 -14.78
N ALA A 76 -2.19 -3.58 -14.51
CA ALA A 76 -2.68 -2.53 -15.38
C ALA A 76 -1.70 -1.35 -15.44
N TRP A 77 -1.06 -0.99 -14.32
CA TRP A 77 -0.13 0.13 -14.23
C TRP A 77 1.18 -0.12 -14.98
N GLU A 78 1.71 -1.34 -14.95
CA GLU A 78 2.88 -1.70 -15.75
C GLU A 78 2.61 -1.68 -17.26
N ASN A 79 1.34 -1.73 -17.65
CA ASN A 79 0.90 -1.83 -19.04
C ASN A 79 0.13 -0.59 -19.53
N ASP A 80 0.04 0.50 -18.77
CA ASP A 80 -0.74 1.69 -19.13
C ASP A 80 -0.09 2.53 -20.26
N PHE A 81 1.11 2.17 -20.70
CA PHE A 81 1.73 2.67 -21.92
C PHE A 81 1.07 2.14 -23.21
N ILE A 82 0.26 1.08 -23.12
CA ILE A 82 -0.48 0.50 -24.24
C ILE A 82 -1.73 1.35 -24.50
N SER A 83 -1.95 1.75 -25.74
CA SER A 83 -3.06 2.64 -26.10
C SER A 83 -4.45 2.00 -25.96
N ASP A 84 -4.56 0.67 -26.00
CA ASP A 84 -5.80 -0.06 -25.77
C ASP A 84 -5.60 -1.26 -24.83
N PRO A 85 -6.26 -1.24 -23.67
CA PRO A 85 -6.14 -2.31 -22.67
C PRO A 85 -6.47 -3.71 -23.21
N LEU A 86 -7.36 -3.81 -24.20
CA LEU A 86 -7.75 -5.10 -24.79
C LEU A 86 -6.54 -5.86 -25.36
N VAL A 87 -5.55 -5.13 -25.91
CA VAL A 87 -4.32 -5.75 -26.43
C VAL A 87 -3.51 -6.40 -25.32
N GLY A 88 -3.37 -5.72 -24.18
CA GLY A 88 -2.68 -6.27 -23.02
C GLY A 88 -3.41 -7.50 -22.44
N LEU A 89 -4.73 -7.42 -22.30
CA LEU A 89 -5.55 -8.53 -21.80
C LEU A 89 -5.45 -9.77 -22.70
N LEU A 90 -5.48 -9.59 -24.02
CA LEU A 90 -5.29 -10.70 -24.98
C LEU A 90 -3.86 -11.23 -24.95
N GLY A 91 -2.87 -10.38 -24.67
CA GLY A 91 -1.49 -10.79 -24.46
C GLY A 91 -1.34 -11.76 -23.31
N GLU A 92 -2.08 -11.55 -22.21
CA GLU A 92 -2.09 -12.50 -21.08
C GLU A 92 -2.75 -13.83 -21.44
N LEU A 93 -3.87 -13.81 -22.17
CA LEU A 93 -4.53 -15.03 -22.65
C LEU A 93 -3.61 -15.89 -23.53
N LYS A 94 -2.72 -15.26 -24.32
CA LYS A 94 -1.76 -15.96 -25.18
C LYS A 94 -0.67 -16.68 -24.39
N LYS A 95 -0.40 -16.31 -23.14
CA LYS A 95 0.59 -16.98 -22.28
C LYS A 95 0.16 -18.37 -21.86
N ILE A 96 -1.14 -18.66 -21.85
CA ILE A 96 -1.64 -20.01 -21.69
C ILE A 96 -1.28 -20.78 -22.97
N ASN A 97 -0.53 -21.86 -22.87
CA ASN A 97 -0.13 -22.67 -24.02
C ASN A 97 -1.23 -23.69 -24.34
N PRO A 98 -2.21 -23.35 -25.19
CA PRO A 98 -3.37 -24.19 -25.42
C PRO A 98 -3.10 -25.33 -26.43
N GLN A 99 -3.92 -26.36 -26.38
CA GLN A 99 -3.98 -27.37 -27.44
C GLN A 99 -4.42 -26.72 -28.77
N GLU A 100 -4.19 -27.41 -29.90
CA GLU A 100 -4.39 -26.88 -31.26
C GLU A 100 -5.79 -26.25 -31.49
N LYS A 101 -6.87 -26.86 -30.96
CA LYS A 101 -8.24 -26.33 -31.11
C LYS A 101 -8.43 -24.98 -30.42
N ALA A 102 -8.00 -24.89 -29.17
CA ALA A 102 -8.07 -23.63 -28.39
C ALA A 102 -7.16 -22.54 -28.99
N LYS A 103 -6.03 -22.93 -29.57
CA LYS A 103 -5.12 -21.99 -30.27
C LYS A 103 -5.80 -21.37 -31.51
N ALA A 104 -6.58 -22.14 -32.26
CA ALA A 104 -7.36 -21.61 -33.38
C ALA A 104 -8.43 -20.61 -32.92
N ALA A 105 -9.18 -20.95 -31.84
CA ALA A 105 -10.18 -20.05 -31.26
C ALA A 105 -9.55 -18.74 -30.75
N LEU A 106 -8.42 -18.83 -30.04
CA LEU A 106 -7.69 -17.64 -29.58
C LEU A 106 -7.19 -16.78 -30.74
N THR A 107 -6.67 -17.40 -31.79
CA THR A 107 -6.20 -16.67 -32.98
C THR A 107 -7.35 -15.94 -33.66
N SER A 108 -8.52 -16.58 -33.78
CA SER A 108 -9.74 -15.95 -34.32
C SER A 108 -10.20 -14.80 -33.42
N ALA A 109 -10.22 -14.96 -32.10
CA ALA A 109 -10.58 -13.92 -31.15
C ALA A 109 -9.62 -12.73 -31.23
N ILE A 110 -8.31 -12.95 -31.34
CA ILE A 110 -7.29 -11.89 -31.53
C ILE A 110 -7.54 -11.13 -32.83
N ASN A 111 -7.81 -11.83 -33.93
CA ASN A 111 -8.10 -11.20 -35.23
C ASN A 111 -9.36 -10.32 -35.14
N THR A 112 -10.40 -10.80 -34.49
CA THR A 112 -11.67 -10.08 -34.33
C THR A 112 -11.49 -8.86 -33.41
N ALA A 113 -10.75 -9.02 -32.31
CA ALA A 113 -10.37 -7.92 -31.42
C ALA A 113 -9.55 -6.85 -32.15
N GLY A 114 -8.63 -7.26 -33.03
CA GLY A 114 -7.87 -6.35 -33.87
C GLY A 114 -8.77 -5.44 -34.72
N LYS A 115 -9.86 -5.99 -35.30
CA LYS A 115 -10.85 -5.17 -36.06
C LYS A 115 -11.55 -4.15 -35.17
N ILE A 116 -11.86 -4.51 -33.91
CA ILE A 116 -12.51 -3.60 -32.94
C ILE A 116 -11.56 -2.45 -32.56
N VAL A 117 -10.30 -2.76 -32.32
CA VAL A 117 -9.29 -1.79 -31.87
C VAL A 117 -8.84 -0.85 -32.98
N LEU A 118 -8.57 -1.36 -34.19
CA LEU A 118 -8.12 -0.56 -35.33
C LEU A 118 -9.12 0.46 -35.81
N LYS A 119 -10.40 0.17 -35.72
CA LYS A 119 -11.47 1.12 -36.06
C LYS A 119 -11.53 2.30 -35.07
N ALA A 120 -11.03 2.11 -33.84
CA ALA A 120 -11.03 3.16 -32.84
C ALA A 120 -9.81 4.10 -32.91
N ALA A 121 -8.66 3.67 -33.46
CA ALA A 121 -7.44 4.49 -33.55
C ALA A 121 -6.44 3.98 -34.60
N PRO A 122 -6.60 4.30 -35.89
CA PRO A 122 -5.85 3.65 -36.99
C PRO A 122 -4.33 3.89 -37.01
N ALA A 123 -3.87 5.05 -36.58
CA ALA A 123 -2.48 5.48 -36.85
C ALA A 123 -1.42 5.04 -35.85
N MET A 124 -1.78 4.88 -34.57
CA MET A 124 -0.84 4.53 -33.49
C MET A 124 -0.58 3.03 -33.33
N PHE A 125 -1.39 2.19 -33.95
CA PHE A 125 -1.47 0.76 -33.66
C PHE A 125 -0.47 -0.15 -34.37
N LYS A 126 0.13 0.29 -35.47
CA LYS A 126 1.05 -0.55 -36.26
C LYS A 126 2.16 -1.20 -35.45
N GLY A 127 2.80 -0.45 -34.55
CA GLY A 127 3.92 -0.94 -33.78
C GLY A 127 3.53 -1.93 -32.65
N VAL A 128 2.36 -1.72 -32.05
CA VAL A 128 1.91 -2.49 -30.90
C VAL A 128 1.33 -3.83 -31.34
N VAL A 129 0.48 -3.85 -32.36
CA VAL A 129 -0.09 -5.09 -32.91
C VAL A 129 1.02 -5.99 -33.51
N LYS A 130 2.01 -5.41 -34.17
CA LYS A 130 3.18 -6.15 -34.70
C LYS A 130 3.96 -6.86 -33.59
N LYS A 131 4.13 -6.22 -32.43
CA LYS A 131 4.88 -6.76 -31.29
C LYS A 131 4.15 -7.92 -30.58
N TYR A 132 2.82 -7.85 -30.47
CA TYR A 132 2.03 -8.81 -29.68
C TYR A 132 1.25 -9.84 -30.49
N ALA A 133 0.89 -9.55 -31.74
CA ALA A 133 0.05 -10.42 -32.57
C ALA A 133 0.78 -11.03 -33.81
N GLY A 134 1.96 -10.52 -34.15
CA GLY A 134 2.75 -10.99 -35.33
C GLY A 134 2.51 -10.21 -36.61
N GLU A 135 3.45 -10.32 -37.59
CA GLU A 135 3.44 -9.55 -38.84
C GLU A 135 2.26 -9.89 -39.76
N ASP A 136 1.81 -11.11 -39.76
CA ASP A 136 0.75 -11.59 -40.65
C ASP A 136 -0.60 -10.90 -40.39
N ILE A 137 -0.86 -10.48 -39.17
CA ILE A 137 -2.11 -9.81 -38.77
C ILE A 137 -2.15 -8.36 -39.26
N VAL A 138 -0.99 -7.70 -39.35
CA VAL A 138 -0.89 -6.29 -39.81
C VAL A 138 -1.24 -6.16 -41.28
N ASN A 139 -0.86 -7.13 -42.12
CA ASN A 139 -1.05 -7.07 -43.59
C ASN A 139 -2.51 -7.30 -44.01
N ILE A 140 -3.27 -8.13 -43.27
CA ILE A 140 -4.70 -8.43 -43.54
C ILE A 140 -5.60 -7.17 -43.41
N PHE A 141 -5.13 -6.14 -42.69
CA PHE A 141 -5.96 -4.96 -42.36
C PHE A 141 -5.84 -3.77 -43.29
N TYR A 142 -4.87 -3.75 -44.22
CA TYR A 142 -4.59 -2.58 -45.04
C TYR A 142 -5.19 -2.61 -46.45
N ASP A 143 -5.71 -3.73 -46.91
CA ASP A 143 -6.25 -3.88 -48.28
C ASP A 143 -7.70 -3.37 -48.47
N GLY A 144 -8.30 -2.68 -47.51
CA GLY A 144 -9.75 -2.40 -47.52
C GLY A 144 -10.17 -0.93 -47.45
N ILE A 145 -9.37 0.05 -47.80
CA ILE A 145 -9.80 1.47 -47.76
C ILE A 145 -9.91 2.03 -49.17
N GLU A 146 -11.07 1.93 -49.79
CA GLU A 146 -11.48 2.69 -50.95
C GLU A 146 -12.46 3.83 -50.58
N GLU A 147 -12.32 4.97 -51.24
CA GLU A 147 -13.05 6.23 -51.03
C GLU A 147 -14.46 6.20 -51.66
N GLY A 148 -15.43 6.79 -50.98
CA GLY A 148 -16.59 7.42 -51.59
C GLY A 148 -17.96 6.76 -51.43
N ALA A 149 -18.53 6.75 -50.21
CA ALA A 149 -19.98 6.63 -49.99
C ALA A 149 -20.43 7.58 -48.90
N SER A 150 -21.72 8.00 -48.93
CA SER A 150 -22.25 9.00 -47.99
C SER A 150 -21.90 8.68 -46.56
N MET A 151 -21.37 9.66 -45.84
CA MET A 151 -20.78 9.53 -44.48
C MET A 151 -21.72 8.76 -43.51
N LEU A 152 -23.03 8.97 -43.59
CA LEU A 152 -24.02 8.32 -42.73
C LEU A 152 -24.17 6.82 -43.03
N LYS A 153 -24.17 6.42 -44.30
CA LYS A 153 -24.23 4.99 -44.66
C LYS A 153 -23.01 4.24 -44.20
N LYS A 154 -21.85 4.85 -44.31
CA LYS A 154 -20.56 4.33 -43.85
C LYS A 154 -20.52 4.22 -42.29
N GLU A 155 -21.13 5.16 -41.56
CA GLU A 155 -21.25 5.10 -40.11
C GLU A 155 -22.19 3.99 -39.65
N ILE A 156 -23.32 3.78 -40.32
CA ILE A 156 -24.26 2.69 -40.01
C ILE A 156 -23.63 1.33 -40.29
N GLU A 157 -23.01 1.16 -41.44
CA GLU A 157 -22.27 -0.07 -41.79
C GLU A 157 -21.11 -0.34 -40.82
N ASN A 158 -20.41 0.68 -40.38
CA ASN A 158 -19.38 0.59 -39.35
C ASN A 158 -19.97 0.18 -37.99
N TYR A 159 -21.10 0.74 -37.58
CA TYR A 159 -21.79 0.37 -36.35
C TYR A 159 -22.22 -1.12 -36.35
N GLU A 160 -22.90 -1.56 -37.39
CA GLU A 160 -23.32 -2.96 -37.54
C GLU A 160 -22.12 -3.92 -37.56
N SER A 161 -21.07 -3.57 -38.28
CA SER A 161 -19.83 -4.31 -38.34
C SER A 161 -19.12 -4.38 -36.96
N GLN A 162 -19.13 -3.32 -36.17
CA GLN A 162 -18.57 -3.32 -34.82
C GLN A 162 -19.40 -4.19 -33.87
N LYS A 163 -20.72 -4.08 -33.92
CA LYS A 163 -21.64 -4.91 -33.12
C LYS A 163 -21.48 -6.40 -33.45
N TYR A 164 -21.36 -6.73 -34.71
CA TYR A 164 -21.12 -8.10 -35.16
C TYR A 164 -19.74 -8.59 -34.69
N SER A 165 -18.70 -7.78 -34.83
CA SER A 165 -17.33 -8.12 -34.37
C SER A 165 -17.28 -8.37 -32.85
N LEU A 166 -17.99 -7.55 -32.04
CA LEU A 166 -18.07 -7.76 -30.59
C LEU A 166 -18.76 -9.07 -30.23
N LYS A 167 -19.84 -9.42 -30.94
CA LYS A 167 -20.55 -10.67 -30.73
C LYS A 167 -19.65 -11.86 -31.10
N GLN A 168 -19.07 -11.82 -32.27
CA GLN A 168 -18.13 -12.86 -32.74
C GLN A 168 -16.95 -13.04 -31.78
N PHE A 169 -16.36 -11.92 -31.33
CA PHE A 169 -15.26 -11.96 -30.36
C PHE A 169 -15.63 -12.68 -29.06
N ARG A 170 -16.83 -12.42 -28.53
CA ARG A 170 -17.31 -13.10 -27.32
C ARG A 170 -17.48 -14.60 -27.54
N GLU A 171 -18.10 -15.00 -28.64
CA GLU A 171 -18.32 -16.41 -29.00
C GLU A 171 -17.00 -17.18 -29.18
N GLU A 172 -15.99 -16.53 -29.76
CA GLU A 172 -14.66 -17.10 -29.96
C GLU A 172 -13.89 -17.23 -28.65
N LEU A 173 -14.00 -16.21 -27.78
CA LEU A 173 -13.36 -16.24 -26.47
C LEU A 173 -14.05 -17.25 -25.53
N GLU A 174 -15.37 -17.39 -25.58
CA GLU A 174 -16.12 -18.43 -24.86
C GLU A 174 -15.62 -19.81 -25.25
N LYS A 175 -15.53 -20.11 -26.54
CA LYS A 175 -14.97 -21.37 -27.05
C LYS A 175 -13.56 -21.63 -26.57
N TYR A 176 -12.73 -20.58 -26.58
CA TYR A 176 -11.36 -20.67 -26.08
C TYR A 176 -11.32 -21.05 -24.60
N VAL A 177 -12.11 -20.37 -23.76
CA VAL A 177 -12.18 -20.61 -22.32
C VAL A 177 -12.71 -22.02 -22.01
N ASP A 178 -13.74 -22.46 -22.70
CA ASP A 178 -14.31 -23.80 -22.52
C ASP A 178 -13.29 -24.91 -22.86
N GLU A 179 -12.48 -24.69 -23.89
CA GLU A 179 -11.45 -25.68 -24.31
C GLU A 179 -10.25 -25.70 -23.35
N ILE A 180 -9.83 -24.55 -22.76
CA ILE A 180 -8.66 -24.52 -21.87
C ILE A 180 -9.00 -24.87 -20.43
N CYS A 181 -10.19 -24.51 -19.96
CA CYS A 181 -10.58 -24.65 -18.57
C CYS A 181 -11.36 -25.94 -18.27
N ASP A 182 -11.58 -26.78 -19.26
CA ASP A 182 -12.40 -28.02 -19.14
C ASP A 182 -13.73 -27.72 -18.40
N LYS A 183 -14.42 -26.64 -18.85
CA LYS A 183 -15.64 -26.09 -18.26
C LYS A 183 -15.49 -25.51 -16.85
N LYS A 184 -14.26 -25.36 -16.33
CA LYS A 184 -14.00 -24.60 -15.09
C LYS A 184 -13.92 -23.10 -15.39
N THR A 185 -13.95 -22.32 -14.34
CA THR A 185 -13.89 -20.85 -14.42
C THR A 185 -12.46 -20.38 -14.66
N LEU A 186 -12.28 -19.53 -15.67
CA LEU A 186 -11.07 -18.72 -15.87
C LEU A 186 -11.12 -17.51 -14.95
N ILE A 187 -10.09 -17.30 -14.15
CA ILE A 187 -9.99 -16.17 -13.24
C ILE A 187 -9.01 -15.17 -13.81
N PHE A 188 -9.49 -13.98 -14.14
CA PHE A 188 -8.69 -12.90 -14.71
C PHE A 188 -8.49 -11.80 -13.70
N ILE A 189 -7.29 -11.72 -13.12
CA ILE A 189 -6.92 -10.74 -12.09
C ILE A 189 -6.32 -9.50 -12.74
N ILE A 190 -6.92 -8.34 -12.48
CA ILE A 190 -6.45 -7.02 -12.92
C ILE A 190 -6.07 -6.23 -11.67
N ASP A 191 -4.79 -5.96 -11.52
CA ASP A 191 -4.25 -5.26 -10.36
C ASP A 191 -3.76 -3.86 -10.73
N GLU A 192 -3.72 -2.97 -9.74
CA GLU A 192 -3.19 -1.61 -9.83
C GLU A 192 -3.87 -0.70 -10.85
N LEU A 193 -5.14 -0.96 -11.20
CA LEU A 193 -5.92 -0.14 -12.13
C LEU A 193 -6.12 1.30 -11.62
N ASP A 194 -6.18 1.46 -10.31
CA ASP A 194 -6.32 2.72 -9.59
C ASP A 194 -5.07 3.62 -9.63
N ARG A 195 -3.93 3.10 -10.15
CA ARG A 195 -2.69 3.85 -10.35
C ARG A 195 -2.46 4.30 -11.79
N CYS A 196 -3.24 3.78 -12.71
CA CYS A 196 -3.11 4.08 -14.12
C CYS A 196 -3.47 5.54 -14.45
N ASN A 197 -3.00 5.99 -15.61
CA ASN A 197 -3.54 7.19 -16.24
C ASN A 197 -5.08 7.09 -16.26
N PRO A 198 -5.82 8.16 -15.86
CA PRO A 198 -7.29 8.14 -15.81
C PRO A 198 -7.97 7.67 -17.08
N HIS A 199 -7.45 8.07 -18.25
CA HIS A 199 -7.98 7.62 -19.54
C HIS A 199 -7.84 6.11 -19.73
N TYR A 200 -6.69 5.54 -19.35
CA TYR A 200 -6.45 4.10 -19.45
C TYR A 200 -7.31 3.31 -18.46
N ALA A 201 -7.45 3.81 -17.23
CA ALA A 201 -8.28 3.17 -16.20
C ALA A 201 -9.75 3.06 -16.62
N VAL A 202 -10.35 4.16 -17.09
CA VAL A 202 -11.74 4.19 -17.59
C VAL A 202 -11.88 3.29 -18.81
N LYS A 203 -10.96 3.38 -19.76
CA LYS A 203 -10.98 2.55 -20.98
C LYS A 203 -10.87 1.06 -20.65
N THR A 204 -10.08 0.69 -19.64
CA THR A 204 -9.99 -0.70 -19.17
C THR A 204 -11.34 -1.19 -18.66
N LEU A 205 -12.01 -0.42 -17.80
CA LEU A 205 -13.36 -0.77 -17.31
C LEU A 205 -14.36 -0.93 -18.46
N GLU A 206 -14.35 -0.02 -19.42
CA GLU A 206 -15.22 -0.10 -20.60
C GLU A 206 -14.92 -1.33 -21.48
N ARG A 207 -13.65 -1.70 -21.65
CA ARG A 207 -13.28 -2.92 -22.39
C ARG A 207 -13.73 -4.18 -21.67
N ILE A 208 -13.50 -4.25 -20.37
CA ILE A 208 -13.92 -5.39 -19.54
C ILE A 208 -15.45 -5.54 -19.57
N LYS A 209 -16.21 -4.45 -19.52
CA LYS A 209 -17.68 -4.47 -19.64
C LYS A 209 -18.19 -5.28 -20.83
N HIS A 210 -17.49 -5.20 -21.96
CA HIS A 210 -17.83 -5.97 -23.15
C HIS A 210 -17.49 -7.46 -23.02
N LEU A 211 -16.71 -7.86 -22.02
CA LEU A 211 -16.27 -9.23 -21.72
C LEU A 211 -17.05 -9.85 -20.54
N PHE A 212 -17.76 -9.04 -19.72
CA PHE A 212 -18.43 -9.51 -18.50
C PHE A 212 -19.50 -10.59 -18.71
N ASN A 213 -20.08 -10.68 -19.89
CA ASN A 213 -21.13 -11.64 -20.20
C ASN A 213 -20.60 -12.93 -20.82
N ILE A 214 -19.30 -13.18 -20.79
CA ILE A 214 -18.73 -14.45 -21.25
C ILE A 214 -18.87 -15.45 -20.11
N PRO A 215 -19.59 -16.56 -20.29
CA PRO A 215 -19.66 -17.61 -19.29
C PRO A 215 -18.26 -18.09 -18.90
N ASN A 216 -18.13 -18.55 -17.67
CA ASN A 216 -16.87 -19.12 -17.15
C ASN A 216 -15.65 -18.17 -17.11
N ILE A 217 -15.86 -16.83 -17.15
CA ILE A 217 -14.80 -15.83 -16.86
C ILE A 217 -15.20 -15.00 -15.66
N VAL A 218 -14.37 -15.02 -14.62
CA VAL A 218 -14.49 -14.11 -13.47
C VAL A 218 -13.36 -13.10 -13.51
N PHE A 219 -13.73 -11.82 -13.53
CA PHE A 219 -12.76 -10.74 -13.42
C PHE A 219 -12.59 -10.32 -11.96
N ILE A 220 -11.33 -10.25 -11.52
CA ILE A 220 -10.96 -9.76 -10.19
C ILE A 220 -10.30 -8.39 -10.36
N LEU A 221 -10.89 -7.34 -9.80
CA LEU A 221 -10.29 -6.00 -9.77
C LEU A 221 -9.66 -5.78 -8.40
N SER A 222 -8.34 -5.81 -8.32
CA SER A 222 -7.61 -5.45 -7.10
C SER A 222 -7.33 -3.94 -7.11
N ILE A 223 -8.12 -3.18 -6.36
CA ILE A 223 -8.18 -1.72 -6.47
C ILE A 223 -8.24 -1.02 -5.11
N ASP A 224 -7.86 0.25 -5.11
CA ASP A 224 -8.29 1.25 -4.15
C ASP A 224 -9.46 2.04 -4.79
N LYS A 225 -10.68 1.73 -4.37
CA LYS A 225 -11.89 2.26 -4.98
C LYS A 225 -11.99 3.78 -4.91
N GLU A 226 -11.45 4.38 -3.83
CA GLU A 226 -11.43 5.83 -3.67
C GLU A 226 -10.52 6.48 -4.73
N GLN A 227 -9.32 5.91 -4.93
CA GLN A 227 -8.38 6.41 -5.93
C GLN A 227 -8.89 6.19 -7.35
N LEU A 228 -9.50 5.03 -7.62
CA LEU A 228 -10.13 4.78 -8.92
C LEU A 228 -11.30 5.75 -9.17
N SER A 229 -12.10 6.07 -8.14
CA SER A 229 -13.16 7.08 -8.23
C SER A 229 -12.59 8.47 -8.54
N ASN A 230 -11.42 8.82 -7.97
CA ASN A 230 -10.74 10.07 -8.29
C ASN A 230 -10.22 10.09 -9.74
N SER A 231 -9.71 8.97 -10.25
CA SER A 231 -9.31 8.83 -11.66
C SER A 231 -10.49 9.02 -12.61
N ILE A 232 -11.67 8.48 -12.27
CA ILE A 232 -12.91 8.67 -13.05
C ILE A 232 -13.34 10.14 -13.05
N ARG A 233 -13.33 10.82 -11.90
CA ARG A 233 -13.63 12.26 -11.83
C ARG A 233 -12.65 13.07 -12.67
N GLY A 234 -11.36 12.75 -12.62
CA GLY A 234 -10.32 13.39 -13.44
C GLY A 234 -10.53 13.18 -14.93
N TYR A 235 -10.91 11.97 -15.35
CA TYR A 235 -11.19 11.66 -16.74
C TYR A 235 -12.33 12.49 -17.33
N TYR A 236 -13.43 12.63 -16.59
CA TYR A 236 -14.58 13.42 -17.03
C TYR A 236 -14.46 14.92 -16.73
N GLY A 237 -13.42 15.36 -16.04
CA GLY A 237 -13.17 16.77 -15.71
C GLY A 237 -14.19 17.40 -14.74
N SER A 238 -14.87 16.60 -13.93
CA SER A 238 -15.91 17.10 -13.02
C SER A 238 -15.96 16.35 -11.69
N ASN A 239 -15.89 17.08 -10.59
CA ASN A 239 -16.06 16.55 -9.24
C ASN A 239 -17.54 16.18 -8.93
N LEU A 240 -18.49 16.61 -9.77
CA LEU A 240 -19.93 16.34 -9.59
C LEU A 240 -20.33 14.94 -10.06
N ILE A 241 -19.45 14.21 -10.74
CA ILE A 241 -19.74 12.85 -11.19
C ILE A 241 -19.80 11.92 -9.98
N ALA A 242 -20.90 11.20 -9.88
CA ALA A 242 -21.08 10.12 -8.92
C ALA A 242 -20.25 8.90 -9.34
N ALA A 243 -18.91 8.97 -9.12
CA ALA A 243 -17.97 7.95 -9.55
C ALA A 243 -18.28 6.57 -8.93
N ASP A 244 -18.81 6.52 -7.71
CA ASP A 244 -19.24 5.27 -7.08
C ASP A 244 -20.41 4.62 -7.83
N GLU A 245 -21.39 5.42 -8.28
CA GLU A 245 -22.50 4.91 -9.10
C GLU A 245 -22.04 4.47 -10.49
N TYR A 246 -20.99 5.13 -11.02
CA TYR A 246 -20.36 4.70 -12.26
C TYR A 246 -19.67 3.34 -12.08
N LEU A 247 -18.92 3.13 -11.00
CA LEU A 247 -18.23 1.87 -10.69
C LEU A 247 -19.19 0.70 -10.47
N LYS A 248 -20.37 0.93 -9.87
CA LYS A 248 -21.40 -0.11 -9.70
C LYS A 248 -21.91 -0.72 -11.03
N ARG A 249 -21.65 -0.08 -12.16
CA ARG A 249 -21.97 -0.64 -13.49
C ARG A 249 -20.97 -1.69 -13.97
N PHE A 250 -19.82 -1.79 -13.28
CA PHE A 250 -18.72 -2.67 -13.66
C PHE A 250 -18.39 -3.70 -12.57
N ILE A 251 -18.77 -3.44 -11.33
CA ILE A 251 -18.46 -4.28 -10.17
C ILE A 251 -19.77 -4.89 -9.68
N ASP A 252 -19.87 -6.22 -9.77
CA ASP A 252 -21.03 -6.97 -9.27
C ASP A 252 -20.93 -7.23 -7.78
N ILE A 253 -19.73 -7.57 -7.30
CA ILE A 253 -19.45 -7.87 -5.89
C ILE A 253 -18.24 -7.07 -5.45
N GLU A 254 -18.33 -6.42 -4.29
CA GLU A 254 -17.21 -5.74 -3.65
C GLU A 254 -16.85 -6.46 -2.35
N TYR A 255 -15.61 -6.90 -2.25
CA TYR A 255 -15.02 -7.44 -1.04
C TYR A 255 -14.00 -6.45 -0.49
N ILE A 256 -14.25 -5.95 0.72
CA ILE A 256 -13.32 -5.05 1.41
C ILE A 256 -12.28 -5.93 2.11
N LEU A 257 -11.03 -5.88 1.65
CA LEU A 257 -9.93 -6.59 2.30
C LEU A 257 -9.66 -5.94 3.66
N PRO A 258 -9.79 -6.68 4.77
CA PRO A 258 -9.56 -6.13 6.10
C PRO A 258 -8.17 -5.51 6.26
N ASP A 259 -8.10 -4.43 7.04
CA ASP A 259 -6.82 -3.82 7.39
C ASP A 259 -5.89 -4.87 8.02
N PRO A 260 -4.59 -4.82 7.73
CA PRO A 260 -3.62 -5.78 8.26
C PRO A 260 -3.48 -5.65 9.77
N ASP A 261 -3.18 -6.77 10.46
CA ASP A 261 -2.75 -6.73 11.85
C ASP A 261 -1.39 -6.06 11.98
N VAL A 262 -1.42 -4.85 12.51
CA VAL A 262 -0.24 -3.99 12.64
C VAL A 262 0.77 -4.58 13.62
N ASP A 263 0.31 -5.23 14.69
CA ASP A 263 1.20 -5.80 15.72
C ASP A 263 2.05 -6.92 15.13
N SER A 264 1.44 -7.84 14.39
CA SER A 264 2.14 -8.93 13.70
C SER A 264 3.12 -8.40 12.66
N PHE A 265 2.74 -7.34 11.93
CA PHE A 265 3.62 -6.75 10.92
C PHE A 265 4.80 -6.00 11.55
N CYS A 266 4.59 -5.23 12.62
CA CYS A 266 5.66 -4.58 13.37
C CYS A 266 6.67 -5.59 13.91
N LYS A 267 6.18 -6.70 14.50
CA LYS A 267 7.04 -7.77 14.99
C LYS A 267 7.87 -8.40 13.88
N TYR A 268 7.23 -8.65 12.72
CA TYR A 268 7.93 -9.15 11.55
C TYR A 268 9.05 -8.18 11.09
N LEU A 269 8.77 -6.88 10.96
CA LEU A 269 9.77 -5.89 10.56
C LEU A 269 10.89 -5.77 11.58
N PHE A 270 10.56 -5.86 12.85
CA PHE A 270 11.54 -5.83 13.94
C PHE A 270 12.56 -6.97 13.82
N ASP A 271 12.08 -8.19 13.55
CA ASP A 271 12.95 -9.34 13.33
C ASP A 271 13.68 -9.25 11.98
N TYR A 272 12.99 -8.80 10.90
CA TYR A 272 13.58 -8.69 9.55
C TYR A 272 14.76 -7.71 9.49
N TYR A 273 14.63 -6.54 10.12
CA TYR A 273 15.70 -5.55 10.18
C TYR A 273 16.71 -5.80 11.29
N ASP A 274 16.59 -6.91 12.00
CA ASP A 274 17.50 -7.32 13.08
C ASP A 274 17.75 -6.21 14.12
N PHE A 275 16.66 -5.70 14.68
CA PHE A 275 16.75 -4.68 15.72
C PHE A 275 17.42 -5.20 16.98
N LYS A 276 17.28 -6.50 17.29
CA LYS A 276 17.94 -7.11 18.47
C LYS A 276 19.44 -6.93 18.43
N SER A 277 20.08 -7.24 17.30
CA SER A 277 21.54 -7.04 17.14
C SER A 277 21.91 -5.55 17.18
N ALA A 278 21.10 -4.66 16.60
CA ALA A 278 21.35 -3.23 16.67
C ALA A 278 21.41 -2.72 18.10
N PHE A 279 20.53 -3.22 18.98
CA PHE A 279 20.55 -2.87 20.40
C PHE A 279 21.69 -3.56 21.16
N PHE A 280 22.07 -4.77 20.79
CA PHE A 280 23.13 -5.50 21.47
C PHE A 280 24.51 -4.84 21.30
N TYR A 281 24.79 -4.30 20.11
CA TYR A 281 26.04 -3.57 19.83
C TYR A 281 26.12 -2.25 20.59
N THR A 282 25.00 -1.60 20.88
CA THR A 282 24.96 -0.35 21.67
C THR A 282 25.02 -0.57 23.17
N GLN A 283 24.79 -1.79 23.65
CA GLN A 283 24.68 -2.11 25.09
C GLN A 283 25.93 -2.61 25.79
N ASN A 284 26.98 -3.00 25.07
CA ASN A 284 28.22 -3.49 25.70
C ASN A 284 28.91 -2.49 26.64
N GLN A 285 28.34 -1.31 26.91
CA GLN A 285 28.87 -0.30 27.82
C GLN A 285 27.87 0.26 28.86
N ILE A 286 26.62 -0.10 28.86
CA ILE A 286 25.63 0.43 29.83
C ILE A 286 24.71 -0.67 30.35
N THR A 287 24.88 -1.00 31.62
CA THR A 287 24.07 -1.91 32.41
C THR A 287 22.62 -1.40 32.63
N TYR A 288 21.79 -1.36 31.60
CA TYR A 288 20.34 -1.24 31.77
C TYR A 288 19.62 -2.18 30.79
N HIS A 289 18.96 -3.17 31.35
CA HIS A 289 18.07 -4.18 30.76
C HIS A 289 17.79 -4.08 29.25
N ALA A 290 18.60 -4.72 28.45
CA ALA A 290 18.47 -4.84 27.00
C ALA A 290 17.13 -5.40 26.53
N SER A 291 16.55 -6.30 27.33
CA SER A 291 15.25 -6.89 27.08
C SER A 291 14.12 -5.85 27.07
N ASN A 292 14.23 -4.77 27.85
CA ASN A 292 13.18 -3.78 27.98
C ASN A 292 13.17 -2.79 26.80
N ALA A 293 14.34 -2.36 26.29
CA ALA A 293 14.42 -1.37 25.22
C ALA A 293 13.79 -1.84 23.88
N THR A 294 13.94 -3.15 23.59
CA THR A 294 13.33 -3.78 22.41
C THR A 294 11.82 -3.86 22.53
N ASP A 295 11.33 -4.27 23.72
CA ASP A 295 9.91 -4.38 23.99
C ASP A 295 9.25 -2.99 24.04
N ASP A 296 9.91 -2.02 24.65
CA ASP A 296 9.44 -0.64 24.73
C ASP A 296 9.29 0.00 23.34
N LEU A 297 10.26 -0.19 22.44
CA LEU A 297 10.16 0.29 21.06
C LEU A 297 8.97 -0.35 20.34
N LEU A 298 8.87 -1.67 20.40
CA LEU A 298 7.80 -2.40 19.73
C LEU A 298 6.42 -2.01 20.27
N MET A 299 6.30 -1.82 21.58
CA MET A 299 5.05 -1.39 22.21
C MET A 299 4.66 0.03 21.83
N THR A 300 5.62 0.96 21.80
CA THR A 300 5.37 2.35 21.35
C THR A 300 4.97 2.38 19.88
N ALA A 301 5.67 1.63 19.02
CA ALA A 301 5.39 1.55 17.60
C ALA A 301 3.99 1.00 17.33
N THR A 302 3.64 -0.13 17.95
CA THR A 302 2.33 -0.76 17.75
C THR A 302 1.19 0.12 18.27
N ALA A 303 1.39 0.85 19.38
CA ALA A 303 0.40 1.80 19.89
C ALA A 303 0.13 2.92 18.88
N ILE A 304 1.18 3.58 18.38
CA ILE A 304 1.05 4.67 17.41
C ILE A 304 0.39 4.17 16.12
N PHE A 305 0.87 3.08 15.54
CA PHE A 305 0.40 2.60 14.24
C PHE A 305 -1.04 2.11 14.26
N ARG A 306 -1.45 1.45 15.35
CA ARG A 306 -2.83 0.98 15.54
C ARG A 306 -3.83 2.13 15.52
N TYR A 307 -3.53 3.22 16.24
CA TYR A 307 -4.45 4.35 16.36
C TYR A 307 -4.38 5.31 15.17
N LYS A 308 -3.21 5.44 14.53
CA LYS A 308 -3.03 6.30 13.35
C LYS A 308 -3.41 5.61 12.03
N LYS A 309 -3.74 4.32 12.04
CA LYS A 309 -4.15 3.53 10.87
C LYS A 309 -3.18 3.69 9.69
N LEU A 310 -1.88 3.57 9.96
CA LEU A 310 -0.85 3.69 8.94
C LEU A 310 -0.89 2.51 7.98
N THR A 311 -0.51 2.77 6.73
CA THR A 311 -0.33 1.70 5.73
C THR A 311 0.94 0.90 6.01
N LEU A 312 1.00 -0.36 5.56
CA LEU A 312 2.19 -1.21 5.72
C LEU A 312 3.45 -0.54 5.13
N ARG A 313 3.30 0.17 4.01
CA ARG A 313 4.40 0.90 3.36
C ARG A 313 4.93 2.05 4.23
N GLN A 314 4.04 2.78 4.92
CA GLN A 314 4.46 3.82 5.86
C GLN A 314 5.18 3.20 7.06
N VAL A 315 4.63 2.11 7.61
CA VAL A 315 5.25 1.37 8.72
C VAL A 315 6.63 0.86 8.33
N GLU A 316 6.78 0.22 7.16
CA GLU A 316 8.06 -0.23 6.63
C GLU A 316 9.07 0.92 6.51
N LYS A 317 8.65 2.05 5.90
CA LYS A 317 9.50 3.23 5.75
C LYS A 317 9.99 3.76 7.10
N ILE A 318 9.13 3.79 8.11
CA ILE A 318 9.49 4.24 9.45
C ILE A 318 10.52 3.27 10.06
N PHE A 319 10.28 1.96 10.03
CA PHE A 319 11.22 0.97 10.55
C PHE A 319 12.58 1.02 9.85
N THR A 320 12.61 1.16 8.53
CA THR A 320 13.86 1.31 7.76
C THR A 320 14.64 2.54 8.21
N ASN A 321 13.97 3.68 8.33
CA ASN A 321 14.64 4.94 8.74
C ASN A 321 15.14 4.85 10.19
N ILE A 322 14.37 4.26 11.11
CA ILE A 322 14.81 4.06 12.48
C ILE A 322 16.06 3.18 12.52
N ARG A 323 16.04 2.06 11.78
CA ARG A 323 17.19 1.13 11.74
C ARG A 323 18.46 1.80 11.19
N LEU A 324 18.31 2.69 10.21
CA LEU A 324 19.41 3.52 9.69
C LEU A 324 19.87 4.55 10.73
N SER A 325 18.92 5.27 11.35
CA SER A 325 19.26 6.26 12.38
C SER A 325 20.02 5.64 13.56
N LEU A 326 19.63 4.44 13.99
CA LEU A 326 20.30 3.73 15.07
C LEU A 326 21.78 3.46 14.80
N ASN A 327 22.17 3.26 13.54
CA ASN A 327 23.56 3.08 13.15
C ASN A 327 24.40 4.38 13.28
N MET A 328 23.74 5.55 13.30
CA MET A 328 24.41 6.85 13.45
C MET A 328 24.70 7.20 14.93
N PHE A 329 24.12 6.45 15.86
CA PHE A 329 24.39 6.62 17.28
C PHE A 329 25.63 5.81 17.66
N SER A 330 26.78 6.48 17.80
CA SER A 330 28.01 5.85 18.32
C SER A 330 27.88 5.52 19.81
N ASN A 331 28.65 4.53 20.26
CA ASN A 331 28.60 3.80 21.54
C ASN A 331 28.62 4.59 22.87
N ARG A 332 28.41 5.90 22.89
CA ARG A 332 28.65 6.73 24.09
C ARG A 332 27.45 7.38 24.74
N HIS A 333 26.23 7.20 24.21
CA HIS A 333 25.06 7.90 24.74
C HIS A 333 23.89 6.93 24.95
N ASN A 334 23.12 7.11 25.99
CA ASN A 334 21.87 6.43 26.22
C ASN A 334 21.01 6.51 24.95
N LEU A 335 20.76 5.38 24.33
CA LEU A 335 19.98 5.32 23.11
C LEU A 335 18.50 5.39 23.48
N TYR A 336 17.89 6.54 23.28
CA TYR A 336 16.46 6.74 23.53
C TYR A 336 15.63 6.22 22.35
N THR A 337 15.59 4.90 22.20
CA THR A 337 15.01 4.22 21.04
C THR A 337 13.56 4.65 20.77
N ASN A 338 12.77 4.81 21.84
CA ASN A 338 11.37 5.23 21.73
C ASN A 338 11.23 6.67 21.24
N LEU A 339 12.14 7.55 21.67
CA LEU A 339 12.17 8.93 21.21
C LEU A 339 12.65 9.04 19.77
N VAL A 340 13.67 8.29 19.39
CA VAL A 340 14.12 8.19 17.98
C VAL A 340 12.99 7.68 17.11
N PHE A 341 12.23 6.68 17.59
CA PHE A 341 11.04 6.19 16.90
C PHE A 341 9.99 7.29 16.74
N LEU A 342 9.60 7.96 17.83
CA LEU A 342 8.59 9.01 17.80
C LEU A 342 8.99 10.15 16.85
N LEU A 343 10.24 10.62 16.93
CA LEU A 343 10.75 11.69 16.06
C LEU A 343 10.81 11.25 14.59
N THR A 344 11.20 10.01 14.31
CA THR A 344 11.20 9.48 12.93
C THR A 344 9.77 9.35 12.40
N TYR A 345 8.84 8.92 13.23
CA TYR A 345 7.41 8.91 12.88
C TYR A 345 6.90 10.32 12.56
N LEU A 346 7.16 11.31 13.43
CA LEU A 346 6.75 12.69 13.20
C LEU A 346 7.35 13.24 11.90
N ARG A 347 8.62 13.00 11.64
CA ARG A 347 9.29 13.44 10.41
C ARG A 347 8.63 12.91 9.15
N ILE A 348 8.18 11.64 9.16
CA ILE A 348 7.61 10.98 7.98
C ILE A 348 6.12 11.28 7.82
N CYS A 349 5.39 11.34 8.91
CA CYS A 349 3.92 11.42 8.90
C CYS A 349 3.37 12.81 9.24
N GLU A 350 4.13 13.62 9.98
CA GLU A 350 3.72 14.94 10.49
C GLU A 350 4.89 15.94 10.32
N PRO A 351 5.37 16.20 9.09
CA PRO A 351 6.61 16.93 8.83
C PRO A 351 6.59 18.35 9.41
N ASP A 352 5.48 19.09 9.30
CA ASP A 352 5.37 20.46 9.84
C ASP A 352 5.54 20.51 11.37
N CYS A 353 5.01 19.50 12.06
CA CYS A 353 5.19 19.36 13.50
C CYS A 353 6.63 19.03 13.85
N TYR A 354 7.26 18.11 13.10
CA TYR A 354 8.65 17.73 13.31
C TYR A 354 9.60 18.90 13.10
N GLU A 355 9.40 19.72 12.07
CA GLU A 355 10.23 20.88 11.77
C GLU A 355 10.18 21.89 12.91
N LYS A 356 8.99 22.30 13.35
CA LYS A 356 8.82 23.21 14.50
C LYS A 356 9.39 22.64 15.80
N LEU A 357 9.26 21.33 16.00
CA LEU A 357 9.82 20.66 17.16
C LEU A 357 11.35 20.68 17.13
N SER A 358 11.97 20.37 15.98
CA SER A 358 13.42 20.34 15.82
C SER A 358 14.08 21.70 16.00
N HIS A 359 13.39 22.78 15.62
CA HIS A 359 13.82 24.18 15.80
C HIS A 359 13.41 24.80 17.14
N LYS A 360 12.77 24.03 18.02
CA LYS A 360 12.30 24.48 19.34
C LYS A 360 11.35 25.69 19.28
N GLU A 361 10.49 25.74 18.27
CA GLU A 361 9.56 26.86 18.07
C GLU A 361 8.34 26.82 19.02
N TYR A 362 8.04 25.67 19.63
CA TYR A 362 6.92 25.53 20.56
C TYR A 362 7.29 26.00 21.98
N LYS A 363 6.39 26.74 22.60
CA LYS A 363 6.39 26.85 24.07
C LYS A 363 5.87 25.54 24.66
N THR A 364 6.22 25.24 25.91
CA THR A 364 5.84 23.96 26.58
C THR A 364 4.34 23.69 26.49
N GLN A 365 3.48 24.67 26.77
CA GLN A 365 2.03 24.50 26.68
C GLN A 365 1.56 24.22 25.24
N GLU A 366 2.17 24.84 24.24
CA GLU A 366 1.86 24.65 22.83
C GLU A 366 2.30 23.25 22.37
N LEU A 367 3.47 22.79 22.82
CA LEU A 367 3.96 21.44 22.53
C LEU A 367 3.02 20.37 23.10
N ILE A 368 2.58 20.51 24.34
CA ILE A 368 1.62 19.61 24.97
C ILE A 368 0.31 19.58 24.18
N LYS A 369 -0.24 20.76 23.84
CA LYS A 369 -1.45 20.86 23.04
C LYS A 369 -1.29 20.21 21.66
N GLN A 370 -0.11 20.33 21.05
CA GLN A 370 0.19 19.70 19.78
C GLN A 370 0.23 18.16 19.90
N ILE A 371 0.85 17.63 20.96
CA ILE A 371 0.86 16.20 21.25
C ILE A 371 -0.57 15.67 21.45
N GLU A 372 -1.40 16.37 22.21
CA GLU A 372 -2.80 16.01 22.43
C GLU A 372 -3.63 16.07 21.13
N THR A 373 -3.29 16.96 20.21
CA THR A 373 -3.95 17.05 18.89
C THR A 373 -3.52 15.91 17.96
N LEU A 374 -2.24 15.56 17.98
CA LEU A 374 -1.68 14.54 17.12
C LEU A 374 -2.12 13.12 17.52
N PHE A 375 -2.24 12.85 18.81
CA PHE A 375 -2.54 11.50 19.27
C PHE A 375 -3.95 11.42 19.88
N PRO A 376 -4.76 10.42 19.48
CA PRO A 376 -6.13 10.30 19.97
C PRO A 376 -6.16 9.90 21.44
N GLN A 377 -7.24 10.26 22.14
CA GLN A 377 -7.45 9.99 23.56
C GLN A 377 -7.21 8.51 23.95
N GLN A 378 -7.53 7.58 23.05
CA GLN A 378 -7.35 6.15 23.30
C GLN A 378 -5.87 5.76 23.52
N MET A 379 -4.91 6.53 23.01
CA MET A 379 -3.48 6.30 23.29
C MET A 379 -3.08 6.67 24.70
N PHE A 380 -3.84 7.55 25.35
CA PHE A 380 -3.63 7.99 26.72
C PHE A 380 -4.45 7.20 27.74
N ASP A 381 -5.34 6.31 27.29
CA ASP A 381 -6.15 5.46 28.17
C ASP A 381 -5.42 4.18 28.54
N THR A 382 -4.97 4.09 29.80
CA THR A 382 -4.26 2.91 30.32
C THR A 382 -5.19 1.85 30.92
N LYS A 383 -6.50 2.15 31.08
CA LYS A 383 -7.46 1.21 31.67
C LYS A 383 -7.64 -0.04 30.81
N PHE A 384 -7.56 0.10 29.50
CA PHE A 384 -7.72 -0.99 28.54
C PHE A 384 -6.40 -1.60 28.07
N ASN A 385 -5.27 -0.89 28.23
CA ASN A 385 -3.99 -1.38 27.73
C ASN A 385 -2.81 -0.79 28.51
N ASN A 386 -2.15 -1.60 29.36
CA ASN A 386 -0.92 -1.22 30.06
C ASN A 386 0.21 -0.78 29.13
N ARG A 387 0.17 -1.19 27.85
CA ARG A 387 1.15 -0.79 26.84
C ARG A 387 1.15 0.72 26.59
N ASN A 388 0.02 1.40 26.78
CA ASN A 388 -0.07 2.85 26.61
C ASN A 388 0.79 3.60 27.66
N ARG A 389 1.15 2.98 28.78
CA ARG A 389 2.04 3.56 29.79
C ARG A 389 3.42 3.92 29.20
N TYR A 390 3.96 3.13 28.31
CA TYR A 390 5.25 3.41 27.67
C TYR A 390 5.24 4.70 26.84
N PHE A 391 4.07 5.07 26.31
CA PHE A 391 3.93 6.34 25.59
C PHE A 391 4.11 7.55 26.49
N TYR A 392 3.66 7.50 27.75
CA TYR A 392 3.90 8.57 28.73
C TYR A 392 5.39 8.79 29.00
N PHE A 393 6.15 7.71 29.15
CA PHE A 393 7.61 7.80 29.31
C PHE A 393 8.28 8.39 28.09
N THR A 394 7.79 8.07 26.89
CA THR A 394 8.30 8.65 25.64
C THR A 394 8.01 10.14 25.55
N ILE A 395 6.81 10.59 25.96
CA ILE A 395 6.46 12.00 26.01
C ILE A 395 7.29 12.75 27.06
N ALA A 396 7.43 12.19 28.27
CA ALA A 396 8.23 12.80 29.33
C ALA A 396 9.69 12.97 28.88
N LEU A 397 10.25 11.96 28.20
CA LEU A 397 11.59 12.03 27.64
C LEU A 397 11.70 13.09 26.53
N LEU A 398 10.70 13.20 25.65
CA LEU A 398 10.65 14.26 24.63
C LEU A 398 10.69 15.64 25.28
N LEU A 399 9.88 15.86 26.30
CA LEU A 399 9.83 17.14 27.03
C LEU A 399 11.20 17.43 27.68
N ASP A 400 11.80 16.47 28.34
CA ASP A 400 13.12 16.63 28.96
C ASP A 400 14.21 16.94 27.96
N CYS A 401 14.28 16.23 26.82
CA CYS A 401 15.22 16.52 25.75
C CYS A 401 14.95 17.89 25.12
N TYR A 402 13.68 18.30 25.03
CA TYR A 402 13.26 19.57 24.44
C TYR A 402 13.76 20.77 25.27
N ARG A 403 13.64 20.71 26.61
CA ARG A 403 14.14 21.78 27.51
C ARG A 403 15.66 21.78 27.70
N THR A 404 16.33 20.67 27.41
CA THR A 404 17.78 20.57 27.59
C THR A 404 18.50 21.33 26.48
N THR A 405 19.33 22.31 26.84
CA THR A 405 20.06 23.16 25.88
C THR A 405 21.50 22.75 25.67
N ASN A 406 22.17 22.14 26.69
CA ASN A 406 23.55 21.66 26.59
C ASN A 406 23.69 20.35 27.38
N LEU A 407 24.78 19.61 27.14
CA LEU A 407 25.14 18.39 27.87
C LEU A 407 25.36 18.61 29.39
N LEU A 408 25.45 19.88 29.87
CA LEU A 408 25.77 20.24 31.24
C LEU A 408 24.69 21.05 31.98
N GLY A 409 23.56 21.39 31.36
CA GLY A 409 22.56 22.22 32.01
C GLY A 409 21.14 22.06 31.48
N ARG A 410 20.19 21.92 32.41
CA ARG A 410 18.77 22.12 32.20
C ARG A 410 18.45 23.59 32.38
N ASN A 411 17.59 24.13 31.53
CA ASN A 411 17.11 25.49 31.72
C ASN A 411 16.21 25.50 32.97
N GLU A 412 16.68 26.08 34.08
CA GLU A 412 15.97 26.06 35.34
C GLU A 412 14.66 26.85 35.29
N ASP A 413 14.52 27.80 34.36
CA ASP A 413 13.30 28.59 34.16
C ASP A 413 12.16 27.81 33.50
N GLU A 414 12.43 26.61 32.98
CA GLU A 414 11.42 25.75 32.31
C GLU A 414 11.17 24.46 33.09
N ARG A 415 10.85 24.58 34.38
CA ARG A 415 10.48 23.40 35.19
C ARG A 415 9.11 22.87 34.77
N PHE A 416 9.02 21.55 34.56
CA PHE A 416 7.73 20.91 34.28
C PHE A 416 6.96 20.57 35.56
N LEU A 417 7.66 20.37 36.64
CA LEU A 417 7.10 20.02 37.94
C LEU A 417 7.33 21.13 38.97
N VAL A 418 6.26 21.48 39.68
CA VAL A 418 6.29 22.43 40.80
C VAL A 418 5.83 21.73 42.06
N LYS A 419 6.54 21.89 43.17
CA LYS A 419 6.12 21.38 44.47
C LYS A 419 5.07 22.29 45.08
N LEU A 420 3.85 21.83 45.19
CA LEU A 420 2.75 22.49 45.91
C LEU A 420 2.25 21.52 46.99
N GLU A 421 2.22 22.02 48.23
CA GLU A 421 1.75 21.23 49.39
C GLU A 421 2.44 19.85 49.53
N GLY A 422 3.73 19.76 49.23
CA GLY A 422 4.53 18.56 49.32
C GLY A 422 4.33 17.55 48.17
N LYS A 423 3.49 17.87 47.18
CA LYS A 423 3.24 17.05 45.99
C LYS A 423 3.75 17.72 44.73
N ASN A 424 4.25 16.95 43.79
CA ASN A 424 4.59 17.44 42.46
C ASN A 424 3.32 17.67 41.64
N ARG A 425 3.25 18.82 40.94
CA ARG A 425 2.18 19.15 39.99
C ARG A 425 2.80 19.66 38.71
N LEU A 426 2.06 19.57 37.58
CA LEU A 426 2.51 20.08 36.29
C LEU A 426 2.46 21.62 36.30
N PHE A 427 3.48 22.25 35.71
CA PHE A 427 3.52 23.69 35.47
C PHE A 427 2.65 24.12 34.26
N PHE A 428 2.12 23.15 33.51
CA PHE A 428 1.27 23.36 32.34
C PHE A 428 -0.04 22.54 32.49
N THR A 429 -1.02 22.83 31.65
CA THR A 429 -2.32 22.13 31.65
C THR A 429 -2.36 21.03 30.62
N VAL A 430 -3.01 19.91 30.97
CA VAL A 430 -3.31 18.78 30.09
C VAL A 430 -4.83 18.58 29.99
N ASN A 431 -5.33 18.14 28.82
CA ASN A 431 -6.76 17.93 28.60
C ASN A 431 -7.11 16.44 28.48
N ILE A 432 -6.37 15.70 27.66
CA ILE A 432 -6.60 14.28 27.41
C ILE A 432 -5.52 13.39 28.01
N ILE A 433 -4.34 13.94 28.28
CA ILE A 433 -3.24 13.25 28.94
C ILE A 433 -3.56 13.06 30.42
N ASN A 434 -3.35 11.85 30.96
CA ASN A 434 -3.51 11.63 32.40
C ASN A 434 -2.37 12.29 33.17
N GLU A 435 -2.70 13.33 33.95
CA GLU A 435 -1.74 14.13 34.71
C GLU A 435 -0.86 13.29 35.65
N SER A 436 -1.47 12.38 36.40
CA SER A 436 -0.74 11.57 37.39
C SER A 436 0.31 10.66 36.73
N LEU A 437 -0.01 10.07 35.57
CA LEU A 437 0.92 9.22 34.83
C LEU A 437 2.04 10.02 34.18
N LEU A 438 1.73 11.24 33.70
CA LEU A 438 2.75 12.12 33.15
C LEU A 438 3.70 12.63 34.24
N ILE A 439 3.18 12.96 35.43
CA ILE A 439 4.02 13.33 36.60
C ILE A 439 4.95 12.16 36.95
N GLU A 440 4.42 10.94 37.09
CA GLU A 440 5.23 9.76 37.37
C GLU A 440 6.36 9.57 36.34
N ALA A 441 6.06 9.72 35.06
CA ALA A 441 7.04 9.58 33.98
C ALA A 441 8.10 10.70 34.02
N LEU A 442 7.72 11.95 34.31
CA LEU A 442 8.64 13.07 34.46
C LEU A 442 9.55 12.91 35.70
N GLU A 443 9.00 12.50 36.85
CA GLU A 443 9.78 12.23 38.08
C GLU A 443 10.84 11.16 37.83
N TRP A 444 10.48 10.09 37.10
CA TRP A 444 11.40 9.02 36.75
C TRP A 444 12.55 9.55 35.87
N HIS A 445 12.28 10.42 34.89
CA HIS A 445 13.31 11.05 34.05
C HIS A 445 14.15 12.07 34.80
N GLU A 446 13.56 12.88 35.69
CA GLU A 446 14.31 13.85 36.51
C GLU A 446 15.37 13.20 37.42
N SER A 447 15.17 11.95 37.81
CA SER A 447 16.14 11.17 38.57
C SER A 447 17.41 10.78 37.76
N LYS A 448 17.37 10.93 36.42
CA LYS A 448 18.50 10.60 35.53
C LYS A 448 19.34 11.84 35.20
N GLN A 449 20.66 11.70 35.31
CA GLN A 449 21.58 12.82 35.10
C GLN A 449 22.03 13.08 33.66
N ASP A 450 21.90 12.07 32.76
CA ASP A 450 22.49 12.11 31.41
C ASP A 450 21.42 12.29 30.32
N ILE A 451 20.72 13.41 30.29
CA ILE A 451 19.75 13.71 29.24
C ILE A 451 20.42 14.44 28.09
N VAL A 452 20.23 13.92 26.89
CA VAL A 452 20.79 14.47 25.65
C VAL A 452 19.85 15.55 25.09
N PRO A 453 20.37 16.71 24.62
CA PRO A 453 19.55 17.71 23.95
C PRO A 453 18.84 17.15 22.72
N LEU A 454 17.62 17.61 22.48
CA LEU A 454 16.81 17.16 21.33
C LEU A 454 17.55 17.35 20.00
N GLU A 455 18.28 18.46 19.85
CA GLU A 455 19.06 18.77 18.66
C GLU A 455 20.08 17.67 18.30
N THR A 456 20.68 17.04 19.30
CA THR A 456 21.63 15.94 19.08
C THR A 456 20.95 14.74 18.43
N ILE A 457 19.67 14.49 18.75
CA ILE A 457 18.90 13.37 18.19
C ILE A 457 18.37 13.76 16.81
N THR A 458 17.80 14.96 16.67
CA THR A 458 17.23 15.42 15.39
C THR A 458 18.30 15.60 14.33
N THR A 459 19.50 16.10 14.68
CA THR A 459 20.63 16.17 13.75
C THR A 459 20.95 14.80 13.16
N LYS A 460 21.02 13.75 13.98
CA LYS A 460 21.32 12.38 13.49
C LYS A 460 20.19 11.80 12.63
N ILE A 461 18.94 12.13 12.94
CA ILE A 461 17.80 11.74 12.10
C ILE A 461 17.84 12.48 10.76
N ASN A 462 18.24 13.75 10.74
CA ASN A 462 18.31 14.61 9.55
C ASN A 462 19.51 14.29 8.65
N LEU A 463 20.61 13.74 9.19
CA LEU A 463 21.75 13.27 8.39
C LEU A 463 21.38 12.26 7.31
N LEU A 464 20.26 11.53 7.47
CA LEU A 464 19.74 10.62 6.43
C LEU A 464 19.31 11.34 5.14
N GLU A 465 19.13 12.65 5.15
CA GLU A 465 18.80 13.44 3.94
C GLU A 465 20.03 14.10 3.33
N ASN A 466 21.06 14.38 4.12
CA ASN A 466 22.22 15.18 3.75
C ASN A 466 23.50 14.34 3.54
N LEU A 467 23.41 13.01 3.55
CA LEU A 467 24.56 12.16 3.24
C LEU A 467 24.96 12.34 1.78
N THR A 468 25.89 13.23 1.53
CA THR A 468 26.71 13.22 0.34
C THR A 468 27.83 12.18 0.53
N ILE A 469 28.29 11.59 -0.58
CA ILE A 469 29.32 10.53 -0.58
C ILE A 469 30.62 10.98 0.11
N SER A 470 30.85 12.29 0.26
CA SER A 470 31.99 12.90 0.98
C SER A 470 31.93 12.76 2.51
N ASP A 471 30.82 12.34 3.10
CA ASP A 471 30.66 12.25 4.57
C ASP A 471 30.79 10.82 5.09
N ILE A 472 31.15 9.87 4.20
CA ILE A 472 31.26 8.42 4.52
C ILE A 472 32.74 7.99 4.61
N GLU A 473 33.72 8.83 4.22
CA GLU A 473 35.14 8.64 4.44
C GLU A 473 35.55 9.22 5.82
#